data_e9b05cf8d6ada0413b909682ea904075
#
_entry.id   e9b05cf8d6ada0413b909682ea904075
#
_cell.length_a   1.000
_cell.length_b   1.000
_cell.length_c   1.000
_cell.angle_alpha   90.00
_cell.angle_beta   90.00
_cell.angle_gamma   90.00
#
_symmetry.space_group_name_H-M   'P 1'
#
loop_
_entity.id
_entity.type
_entity.pdbx_description
1 polymer ?
#
loop_
_entity_poly.entity_id
_entity_poly.type
_entity_poly.pdbx_seq_one_letter_code
_entity_poly.pdbx_strand_id
1 'polypeptide(L)'
;MMFNGPAMVPEYVSDYNIIWCPSWTASRDLVARYDGEKGNNNGVVQPQEIGQEPYHYTGWLIVDDVNIIGPLAGTVGTGPNGRFEEPEYLNTPWGELGQENYATGGAASDRDFAVSSAYSSTQADGGDVIRRLREGIERFMITDINNPAASAMGASTVPLMWDHATTKVIDFSHIPGGGNVLYLDGHVEYHKYPAPRFPFTVDSARTLGRYGRPFDGF
;
A
#
# COMPACT_ATOMS: atom_id res chain seq x y z
N MET A 1 -2.39 -5.34 1.08
CA MET A 1 -2.44 -6.12 2.33
C MET A 1 -2.79 -5.16 3.45
N MET A 2 -3.60 -5.55 4.39
CA MET A 2 -3.91 -4.80 5.60
C MET A 2 -3.10 -5.39 6.76
N PHE A 3 -3.20 -4.81 7.94
CA PHE A 3 -2.63 -5.40 9.15
C PHE A 3 -3.35 -6.71 9.52
N ASN A 4 -2.72 -7.50 10.39
CA ASN A 4 -3.33 -8.71 10.93
C ASN A 4 -4.45 -8.32 11.91
N GLY A 5 -5.71 -8.41 11.50
CA GLY A 5 -6.87 -8.04 12.32
C GLY A 5 -6.90 -8.72 13.69
N PRO A 6 -6.75 -10.05 13.79
CA PRO A 6 -6.69 -10.75 15.07
C PRO A 6 -5.59 -10.28 16.02
N ALA A 7 -4.46 -9.79 15.49
CA ALA A 7 -3.37 -9.25 16.31
C ALA A 7 -3.61 -7.81 16.79
N MET A 8 -4.51 -7.08 16.11
CA MET A 8 -4.77 -5.67 16.38
C MET A 8 -6.04 -5.44 17.20
N VAL A 9 -7.00 -6.35 17.11
CA VAL A 9 -8.32 -6.22 17.75
C VAL A 9 -8.38 -7.12 18.98
N PRO A 10 -8.88 -6.65 20.12
CA PRO A 10 -9.42 -5.31 20.38
C PRO A 10 -8.39 -4.31 20.93
N GLU A 11 -7.14 -4.73 21.14
CA GLU A 11 -6.16 -3.98 21.93
C GLU A 11 -5.75 -2.64 21.30
N TYR A 12 -5.54 -2.63 19.99
CA TYR A 12 -5.14 -1.45 19.23
C TYR A 12 -6.28 -0.86 18.38
N VAL A 13 -7.24 -1.69 17.98
CA VAL A 13 -8.41 -1.29 17.19
C VAL A 13 -9.65 -1.75 17.96
N SER A 14 -10.26 -0.85 18.70
CA SER A 14 -11.50 -1.10 19.45
C SER A 14 -12.77 -0.75 18.69
N ASP A 15 -12.67 0.05 17.63
CA ASP A 15 -13.78 0.45 16.76
C ASP A 15 -13.39 0.28 15.29
N TYR A 16 -14.09 -0.59 14.58
CA TYR A 16 -13.85 -0.85 13.15
C TYR A 16 -14.16 0.34 12.25
N ASN A 17 -14.91 1.34 12.71
CA ASN A 17 -15.18 2.53 11.90
C ASN A 17 -13.92 3.34 11.60
N ILE A 18 -12.86 3.20 12.39
CA ILE A 18 -11.58 3.89 12.13
C ILE A 18 -10.86 3.39 10.88
N ILE A 19 -11.16 2.16 10.46
CA ILE A 19 -10.56 1.56 9.26
C ILE A 19 -11.48 1.66 8.04
N TRP A 20 -12.57 2.42 8.15
CA TRP A 20 -13.54 2.64 7.09
C TRP A 20 -13.55 4.09 6.62
N CYS A 21 -13.33 4.32 5.34
CA CYS A 21 -13.48 5.63 4.73
C CYS A 21 -14.95 5.85 4.34
N PRO A 22 -15.66 6.80 4.96
CA PRO A 22 -17.07 7.03 4.65
C PRO A 22 -17.30 7.58 3.24
N SER A 23 -16.27 8.13 2.60
CA SER A 23 -16.32 8.61 1.23
C SER A 23 -16.08 7.52 0.19
N TRP A 24 -15.70 6.32 0.60
CA TRP A 24 -15.45 5.22 -0.34
C TRP A 24 -16.77 4.63 -0.83
N THR A 25 -16.93 4.60 -2.16
CA THR A 25 -18.21 4.27 -2.80
C THR A 25 -18.29 2.82 -3.33
N ALA A 26 -17.20 2.04 -3.21
CA ALA A 26 -17.15 0.69 -3.76
C ALA A 26 -18.01 -0.32 -2.97
N SER A 27 -18.25 -0.06 -1.69
CA SER A 27 -19.20 -0.83 -0.89
C SER A 27 -20.10 0.11 -0.05
N ARG A 28 -21.25 -0.40 0.34
CA ARG A 28 -22.27 0.40 1.03
C ARG A 28 -21.85 0.80 2.44
N ASP A 29 -21.25 -0.10 3.17
CA ASP A 29 -20.77 0.09 4.53
C ASP A 29 -19.77 -1.01 4.92
N LEU A 30 -19.15 -0.84 6.08
CA LEU A 30 -18.16 -1.73 6.65
C LEU A 30 -18.66 -3.18 6.81
N VAL A 31 -19.90 -3.39 7.27
CA VAL A 31 -20.48 -4.73 7.48
C VAL A 31 -20.73 -5.39 6.13
N ALA A 32 -21.32 -4.66 5.18
CA ALA A 32 -21.55 -5.19 3.84
C ALA A 32 -20.23 -5.63 3.17
N ARG A 33 -19.13 -4.90 3.39
CA ARG A 33 -17.84 -5.21 2.77
C ARG A 33 -17.11 -6.36 3.45
N TYR A 34 -16.88 -6.26 4.76
CA TYR A 34 -16.03 -7.22 5.45
C TYR A 34 -16.77 -8.51 5.82
N ASP A 35 -17.97 -8.42 6.41
CA ASP A 35 -18.74 -9.60 6.75
C ASP A 35 -19.54 -10.14 5.55
N GLY A 36 -20.26 -9.27 4.83
CA GLY A 36 -21.17 -9.70 3.76
C GLY A 36 -20.47 -10.20 2.49
N GLU A 37 -19.47 -9.46 1.97
CA GLU A 37 -18.80 -9.80 0.71
C GLU A 37 -17.59 -10.72 0.91
N LYS A 38 -16.88 -10.62 2.04
CA LYS A 38 -15.62 -11.32 2.31
C LYS A 38 -15.66 -12.26 3.51
N GLY A 39 -16.59 -12.05 4.40
CA GLY A 39 -16.74 -12.81 5.64
C GLY A 39 -17.77 -13.92 5.58
N ASN A 40 -18.28 -14.28 6.74
CA ASN A 40 -19.24 -15.36 6.91
C ASN A 40 -20.72 -14.93 6.85
N ASN A 41 -20.97 -13.64 6.61
CA ASN A 41 -22.30 -13.01 6.46
C ASN A 41 -23.22 -13.24 7.67
N ASN A 42 -22.68 -13.13 8.88
CA ASN A 42 -23.42 -13.27 10.12
C ASN A 42 -23.95 -11.94 10.70
N GLY A 43 -23.68 -10.82 10.05
CA GLY A 43 -24.09 -9.47 10.43
C GLY A 43 -23.10 -8.77 11.38
N VAL A 44 -21.95 -9.37 11.67
CA VAL A 44 -20.94 -8.84 12.60
C VAL A 44 -19.54 -8.98 12.00
N VAL A 45 -18.84 -7.87 11.83
CA VAL A 45 -17.45 -7.91 11.36
C VAL A 45 -16.55 -8.55 12.42
N GLN A 46 -15.79 -9.54 12.00
CA GLN A 46 -14.80 -10.23 12.81
C GLN A 46 -13.37 -9.82 12.45
N PRO A 47 -12.41 -9.88 13.40
CA PRO A 47 -11.05 -9.44 13.14
C PRO A 47 -10.38 -10.06 11.92
N GLN A 48 -10.65 -11.33 11.63
CA GLN A 48 -10.09 -12.07 10.49
C GLN A 48 -10.72 -11.68 9.15
N GLU A 49 -11.84 -10.97 9.15
CA GLU A 49 -12.55 -10.54 7.93
C GLU A 49 -12.07 -9.18 7.44
N ILE A 50 -11.30 -8.46 8.25
CA ILE A 50 -10.76 -7.15 7.90
C ILE A 50 -9.81 -7.28 6.71
N GLY A 51 -10.17 -6.63 5.62
CA GLY A 51 -9.42 -6.64 4.38
C GLY A 51 -8.64 -5.35 4.16
N GLN A 52 -8.11 -5.22 2.95
CA GLN A 52 -7.21 -4.16 2.56
C GLN A 52 -7.89 -2.81 2.30
N GLU A 53 -9.13 -2.80 1.92
CA GLU A 53 -9.86 -1.60 1.51
C GLU A 53 -10.63 -0.99 2.67
N PRO A 54 -10.87 0.32 2.65
CA PRO A 54 -10.60 1.32 1.61
C PRO A 54 -9.20 1.93 1.65
N TYR A 55 -8.36 1.52 2.58
CA TYR A 55 -7.00 2.03 2.74
C TYR A 55 -5.97 1.03 2.26
N HIS A 56 -4.86 1.55 1.73
CA HIS A 56 -3.68 0.75 1.43
C HIS A 56 -2.66 0.85 2.57
N TYR A 57 -2.25 -0.29 3.09
CA TYR A 57 -1.13 -0.47 3.99
C TYR A 57 -0.29 -1.62 3.47
N THR A 58 0.94 -1.36 3.11
CA THR A 58 1.80 -2.37 2.51
C THR A 58 2.60 -3.17 3.54
N GLY A 59 2.95 -2.54 4.64
CA GLY A 59 3.82 -3.12 5.66
C GLY A 59 5.31 -3.04 5.33
N TRP A 60 5.68 -2.41 4.22
CA TRP A 60 7.06 -2.18 3.80
C TRP A 60 7.33 -0.71 3.56
N LEU A 61 8.61 -0.35 3.65
CA LEU A 61 9.12 0.98 3.33
C LEU A 61 9.08 1.17 1.81
N ILE A 62 8.09 1.90 1.34
CA ILE A 62 7.91 2.25 -0.07
C ILE A 62 7.86 3.77 -0.16
N VAL A 63 8.82 4.36 -0.86
CA VAL A 63 8.98 5.82 -0.95
C VAL A 63 8.73 6.38 -2.34
N ASP A 64 8.81 5.55 -3.36
CA ASP A 64 8.55 5.93 -4.75
C ASP A 64 7.99 4.78 -5.60
N ASP A 65 7.63 5.10 -6.84
CA ASP A 65 7.04 4.16 -7.78
C ASP A 65 8.01 3.04 -8.16
N VAL A 66 9.31 3.30 -8.19
CA VAL A 66 10.33 2.32 -8.57
C VAL A 66 10.37 1.16 -7.58
N ASN A 67 10.07 1.41 -6.31
CA ASN A 67 9.95 0.34 -5.31
C ASN A 67 8.83 -0.66 -5.63
N ILE A 68 7.80 -0.23 -6.36
CA ILE A 68 6.66 -1.07 -6.71
C ILE A 68 6.83 -1.67 -8.10
N ILE A 69 7.13 -0.84 -9.10
CA ILE A 69 7.05 -1.20 -10.52
C ILE A 69 8.40 -1.34 -11.20
N GLY A 70 9.50 -0.91 -10.56
CA GLY A 70 10.86 -1.07 -11.09
C GLY A 70 11.01 -0.56 -12.52
N PRO A 71 11.36 -1.45 -13.46
CA PRO A 71 11.62 -1.06 -14.85
C PRO A 71 10.39 -0.58 -15.62
N LEU A 72 9.18 -0.77 -15.11
CA LEU A 72 7.94 -0.29 -15.73
C LEU A 72 7.66 1.18 -15.42
N ALA A 73 8.46 1.83 -14.55
CA ALA A 73 8.30 3.24 -14.22
C ALA A 73 8.31 4.11 -15.50
N GLY A 74 7.33 5.00 -15.62
CA GLY A 74 7.14 5.85 -16.80
C GLY A 74 6.54 5.16 -18.03
N THR A 75 6.24 3.87 -17.97
CA THR A 75 5.59 3.13 -19.07
C THR A 75 4.06 3.08 -18.91
N VAL A 76 3.40 2.52 -19.89
CA VAL A 76 1.93 2.36 -19.93
C VAL A 76 1.62 0.88 -20.06
N GLY A 77 0.80 0.37 -19.15
CA GLY A 77 0.36 -1.02 -19.17
C GLY A 77 -0.65 -1.32 -20.29
N THR A 78 -0.84 -2.59 -20.55
CA THR A 78 -1.75 -3.09 -21.62
C THR A 78 -3.23 -3.11 -21.20
N GLY A 79 -3.52 -2.95 -19.93
CA GLY A 79 -4.88 -2.95 -19.40
C GLY A 79 -5.65 -1.64 -19.57
N PRO A 80 -6.93 -1.62 -19.19
CA PRO A 80 -7.76 -0.43 -19.24
C PRO A 80 -7.15 0.78 -18.53
N ASN A 81 -7.19 1.96 -19.18
CA ASN A 81 -6.60 3.20 -18.70
C ASN A 81 -5.08 3.11 -18.44
N GLY A 82 -4.37 2.22 -19.13
CA GLY A 82 -2.93 2.04 -19.00
C GLY A 82 -2.51 1.29 -17.75
N ARG A 83 -3.43 0.60 -17.10
CA ARG A 83 -3.15 -0.28 -15.97
C ARG A 83 -2.24 -1.44 -16.38
N PHE A 84 -1.31 -1.81 -15.50
CA PHE A 84 -0.49 -3.01 -15.73
C PHE A 84 -1.30 -4.28 -15.51
N GLU A 85 -1.26 -5.18 -16.48
CA GLU A 85 -1.92 -6.50 -16.41
C GLU A 85 -0.97 -7.55 -15.83
N GLU A 86 -1.51 -8.75 -15.57
CA GLU A 86 -0.80 -9.77 -14.80
C GLU A 86 0.61 -10.12 -15.32
N PRO A 87 0.84 -10.36 -16.62
CA PRO A 87 2.19 -10.69 -17.09
C PRO A 87 3.20 -9.55 -16.86
N GLU A 88 2.75 -8.29 -16.96
CA GLU A 88 3.61 -7.12 -16.74
C GLU A 88 3.92 -6.94 -15.25
N TYR A 89 2.87 -7.03 -14.45
CA TYR A 89 2.95 -6.83 -13.02
C TYR A 89 3.81 -7.90 -12.30
N LEU A 90 3.73 -9.16 -12.69
CA LEU A 90 4.51 -10.23 -12.07
C LEU A 90 6.02 -10.05 -12.23
N ASN A 91 6.44 -9.23 -13.21
CA ASN A 91 7.84 -8.88 -13.44
C ASN A 91 8.21 -7.52 -12.80
N THR A 92 7.63 -7.19 -11.67
CA THR A 92 7.95 -5.98 -10.89
C THR A 92 8.43 -6.37 -9.49
N PRO A 93 9.14 -5.48 -8.77
CA PRO A 93 9.52 -5.74 -7.37
C PRO A 93 8.33 -6.13 -6.50
N TRP A 94 7.21 -5.44 -6.67
CA TRP A 94 5.99 -5.73 -5.92
C TRP A 94 5.36 -7.08 -6.31
N GLY A 95 5.40 -7.43 -7.59
CA GLY A 95 4.95 -8.72 -8.09
C GLY A 95 5.81 -9.88 -7.58
N GLU A 96 7.13 -9.71 -7.56
CA GLU A 96 8.07 -10.68 -6.98
C GLU A 96 7.79 -10.91 -5.49
N LEU A 97 7.61 -9.83 -4.71
CA LEU A 97 7.26 -9.92 -3.30
C LEU A 97 5.94 -10.68 -3.10
N GLY A 98 4.94 -10.40 -3.93
CA GLY A 98 3.64 -11.09 -3.89
C GLY A 98 3.76 -12.58 -4.18
N GLN A 99 4.54 -12.96 -5.20
CA GLN A 99 4.78 -14.35 -5.56
C GLN A 99 5.54 -15.10 -4.47
N GLU A 100 6.58 -14.49 -3.90
CA GLU A 100 7.33 -15.08 -2.80
C GLU A 100 6.45 -15.25 -1.55
N ASN A 101 5.63 -14.26 -1.23
CA ASN A 101 4.71 -14.35 -0.10
C ASN A 101 3.69 -15.48 -0.29
N TYR A 102 3.15 -15.64 -1.49
CA TYR A 102 2.27 -16.76 -1.82
C TYR A 102 2.99 -18.10 -1.69
N ALA A 103 4.18 -18.23 -2.28
CA ALA A 103 4.95 -19.48 -2.27
C ALA A 103 5.38 -19.92 -0.86
N THR A 104 5.54 -18.97 0.06
CA THR A 104 5.95 -19.20 1.45
C THR A 104 4.78 -19.30 2.43
N GLY A 105 3.53 -19.27 1.94
CA GLY A 105 2.34 -19.30 2.79
C GLY A 105 2.24 -18.09 3.72
N GLY A 106 2.72 -16.93 3.27
CA GLY A 106 2.69 -15.68 4.02
C GLY A 106 3.97 -15.37 4.83
N ALA A 107 4.93 -16.30 4.92
CA ALA A 107 6.13 -16.10 5.73
C ALA A 107 7.05 -14.97 5.22
N ALA A 108 6.96 -14.62 3.93
CA ALA A 108 7.70 -13.49 3.38
C ALA A 108 7.19 -12.13 3.88
N SER A 109 5.96 -12.07 4.41
CA SER A 109 5.37 -10.81 4.89
C SER A 109 6.02 -10.25 6.17
N ASP A 110 6.84 -11.01 6.87
CA ASP A 110 7.44 -10.61 8.14
C ASP A 110 8.93 -10.24 8.05
N ARG A 111 9.48 -10.18 6.84
CA ARG A 111 10.91 -9.91 6.64
C ARG A 111 11.16 -8.85 5.57
N ASP A 112 12.40 -8.33 5.55
CA ASP A 112 12.90 -7.53 4.44
C ASP A 112 12.91 -8.38 3.17
N PHE A 113 12.59 -7.77 2.04
CA PHE A 113 12.53 -8.43 0.74
C PHE A 113 13.71 -7.99 -0.14
N ALA A 114 14.56 -8.92 -0.54
CA ALA A 114 15.60 -8.67 -1.50
C ALA A 114 15.01 -8.68 -2.92
N VAL A 115 15.06 -7.52 -3.57
CA VAL A 115 14.64 -7.38 -4.97
C VAL A 115 15.71 -7.99 -5.87
N SER A 116 15.31 -8.65 -6.94
CA SER A 116 16.28 -9.18 -7.89
C SER A 116 17.09 -8.04 -8.53
N SER A 117 18.32 -8.34 -8.93
CA SER A 117 19.22 -7.35 -9.56
C SER A 117 18.68 -6.73 -10.85
N ALA A 118 17.62 -7.30 -11.41
CA ALA A 118 16.90 -6.74 -12.56
C ALA A 118 16.10 -5.47 -12.21
N TYR A 119 15.84 -5.23 -10.93
CA TYR A 119 14.95 -4.16 -10.45
C TYR A 119 15.65 -3.29 -9.40
N SER A 120 16.72 -2.59 -9.79
CA SER A 120 17.38 -1.64 -8.89
C SER A 120 16.36 -0.65 -8.33
N SER A 121 16.31 -0.55 -7.01
CA SER A 121 15.41 0.33 -6.29
C SER A 121 16.07 1.66 -5.97
N THR A 122 15.30 2.73 -5.91
CA THR A 122 15.72 4.06 -5.46
C THR A 122 15.51 4.28 -3.97
N GLN A 123 15.40 3.22 -3.17
CA GLN A 123 15.26 3.34 -1.72
C GLN A 123 16.38 4.17 -1.09
N ALA A 124 16.07 4.80 0.04
CA ALA A 124 16.99 5.69 0.74
C ALA A 124 18.31 5.02 1.17
N ASP A 125 18.31 3.71 1.35
CA ASP A 125 19.51 2.92 1.61
C ASP A 125 20.28 2.50 0.34
N GLY A 126 19.82 2.99 -0.82
CA GLY A 126 20.47 2.77 -2.13
C GLY A 126 20.39 1.33 -2.62
N GLY A 127 19.42 0.54 -2.10
CA GLY A 127 19.55 -0.86 -2.19
C GLY A 127 18.54 -1.62 -2.99
N ASP A 128 18.85 -2.88 -3.07
CA ASP A 128 18.06 -3.94 -3.68
C ASP A 128 17.13 -4.59 -2.63
N VAL A 129 16.80 -3.87 -1.56
CA VAL A 129 16.00 -4.40 -0.44
C VAL A 129 14.82 -3.48 -0.13
N ILE A 130 13.61 -4.02 -0.23
CA ILE A 130 12.41 -3.38 0.29
C ILE A 130 12.27 -3.79 1.76
N ARG A 131 12.43 -2.82 2.67
CA ARG A 131 12.49 -3.10 4.10
C ARG A 131 11.11 -3.23 4.71
N ARG A 132 10.95 -4.20 5.60
CA ARG A 132 9.74 -4.35 6.41
C ARG A 132 9.62 -3.17 7.37
N LEU A 133 8.43 -2.56 7.46
CA LEU A 133 8.14 -1.52 8.45
C LEU A 133 8.24 -2.11 9.86
N ARG A 134 9.04 -1.48 10.71
CA ARG A 134 9.31 -1.86 12.10
C ARG A 134 9.83 -0.67 12.88
N GLU A 135 9.83 -0.75 14.19
CA GLU A 135 10.41 0.28 15.04
C GLU A 135 11.88 0.56 14.66
N GLY A 136 12.22 1.83 14.56
CA GLY A 136 13.55 2.29 14.20
C GLY A 136 13.90 2.17 12.71
N ILE A 137 12.92 1.95 11.83
CA ILE A 137 13.13 1.85 10.38
C ILE A 137 13.68 3.15 9.80
N GLU A 138 13.38 4.29 10.39
CA GLU A 138 13.88 5.61 9.99
C GLU A 138 15.40 5.69 9.96
N ARG A 139 16.10 4.87 10.77
CA ARG A 139 17.57 4.80 10.77
C ARG A 139 18.18 4.37 9.44
N PHE A 140 17.45 3.59 8.66
CA PHE A 140 17.88 3.17 7.33
C PHE A 140 17.69 4.24 6.26
N MET A 141 17.01 5.33 6.60
CA MET A 141 16.77 6.47 5.71
C MET A 141 17.75 7.61 5.95
N ILE A 142 18.57 7.51 6.99
CA ILE A 142 19.52 8.55 7.35
C ILE A 142 20.86 8.22 6.75
N THR A 143 21.31 9.04 5.80
CA THR A 143 22.67 8.97 5.25
C THR A 143 23.71 9.57 6.22
N ASP A 144 23.28 10.42 7.15
CA ASP A 144 24.11 11.02 8.19
C ASP A 144 23.44 10.86 9.54
N ILE A 145 23.90 9.87 10.33
CA ILE A 145 23.40 9.54 11.66
C ILE A 145 23.62 10.65 12.70
N ASN A 146 24.45 11.63 12.39
CA ASN A 146 24.70 12.78 13.27
C ASN A 146 23.74 13.95 13.00
N ASN A 147 22.83 13.83 12.03
CA ASN A 147 21.87 14.86 11.67
C ASN A 147 20.43 14.46 12.03
N PRO A 148 19.91 14.81 13.25
CA PRO A 148 18.54 14.51 13.64
C PRO A 148 17.46 15.12 12.73
N ALA A 149 17.78 16.24 12.04
CA ALA A 149 16.86 16.87 11.12
C ALA A 149 16.65 16.01 9.84
N ALA A 150 17.69 15.30 9.38
CA ALA A 150 17.56 14.38 8.26
C ALA A 150 16.66 13.18 8.61
N SER A 151 16.73 12.68 9.86
CA SER A 151 15.83 11.63 10.35
C SER A 151 14.36 12.07 10.37
N ALA A 152 14.09 13.26 10.90
CA ALA A 152 12.75 13.80 10.94
C ALA A 152 12.19 14.05 9.54
N MET A 153 13.01 14.57 8.62
CA MET A 153 12.63 14.71 7.21
C MET A 153 12.36 13.35 6.56
N GLY A 154 13.18 12.35 6.86
CA GLY A 154 12.98 11.00 6.37
C GLY A 154 11.61 10.46 6.78
N ALA A 155 11.27 10.50 8.07
CA ALA A 155 9.99 10.01 8.57
C ALA A 155 8.78 10.76 7.98
N SER A 156 8.91 12.05 7.72
CA SER A 156 7.83 12.86 7.12
C SER A 156 7.62 12.62 5.61
N THR A 157 8.48 11.88 4.96
CA THR A 157 8.36 11.59 3.52
C THR A 157 7.96 10.15 3.21
N VAL A 158 7.89 9.28 4.23
CA VAL A 158 7.55 7.86 4.07
C VAL A 158 6.05 7.66 4.23
N PRO A 159 5.32 7.33 3.16
CA PRO A 159 3.93 6.94 3.25
C PRO A 159 3.78 5.62 4.02
N LEU A 160 2.97 5.64 5.05
CA LEU A 160 2.65 4.48 5.86
C LEU A 160 1.34 3.82 5.42
N MET A 161 0.33 4.65 5.21
CA MET A 161 -1.02 4.23 4.83
C MET A 161 -1.66 5.33 3.98
N TRP A 162 -2.48 4.96 3.01
CA TRP A 162 -3.14 5.94 2.14
C TRP A 162 -4.48 5.46 1.62
N ASP A 163 -5.31 6.40 1.18
CA ASP A 163 -6.56 6.14 0.49
C ASP A 163 -6.32 5.39 -0.83
N HIS A 164 -7.34 4.71 -1.31
CA HIS A 164 -7.26 3.95 -2.56
C HIS A 164 -6.85 4.83 -3.75
N ALA A 165 -5.73 4.46 -4.39
CA ALA A 165 -5.22 5.07 -5.63
C ALA A 165 -5.61 4.21 -6.83
N THR A 166 -6.17 4.83 -7.88
CA THR A 166 -6.70 4.12 -9.04
C THR A 166 -6.54 4.90 -10.33
N THR A 167 -6.74 4.24 -11.47
CA THR A 167 -6.75 4.89 -12.80
C THR A 167 -8.13 5.40 -13.23
N LYS A 168 -9.18 5.13 -12.43
CA LYS A 168 -10.55 5.56 -12.72
C LYS A 168 -11.03 6.53 -11.66
N VAL A 169 -11.46 7.71 -12.07
CA VAL A 169 -11.94 8.76 -11.16
C VAL A 169 -13.02 8.28 -10.19
N ILE A 170 -13.94 7.44 -10.66
CA ILE A 170 -15.07 6.95 -9.86
C ILE A 170 -14.67 5.95 -8.77
N ASP A 171 -13.49 5.33 -8.90
CA ASP A 171 -13.00 4.33 -7.95
C ASP A 171 -12.12 4.95 -6.86
N PHE A 172 -11.83 6.28 -6.92
CA PHE A 172 -11.18 6.97 -5.80
C PHE A 172 -12.10 7.08 -4.59
N SER A 173 -11.51 7.00 -3.39
CA SER A 173 -12.25 7.29 -2.16
C SER A 173 -12.73 8.73 -2.10
N HIS A 174 -11.95 9.66 -2.68
CA HIS A 174 -12.27 11.08 -2.72
C HIS A 174 -12.32 11.60 -4.18
N ILE A 175 -13.54 11.87 -4.66
CA ILE A 175 -13.77 12.41 -6.00
C ILE A 175 -13.53 13.94 -5.99
N PRO A 176 -12.86 14.53 -7.00
CA PRO A 176 -12.60 14.02 -8.36
C PRO A 176 -11.29 13.24 -8.54
N GLY A 177 -10.54 12.95 -7.49
CA GLY A 177 -9.33 12.15 -7.53
C GLY A 177 -8.26 12.67 -6.57
N GLY A 178 -7.70 11.74 -5.83
CA GLY A 178 -6.72 11.95 -4.77
C GLY A 178 -7.11 11.25 -3.48
N GLY A 179 -6.37 11.49 -2.42
CA GLY A 179 -6.63 10.91 -1.12
C GLY A 179 -5.67 11.40 -0.05
N ASN A 180 -5.94 10.99 1.16
CA ASN A 180 -5.10 11.27 2.31
C ASN A 180 -3.98 10.24 2.39
N VAL A 181 -2.81 10.69 2.81
CA VAL A 181 -1.63 9.89 3.06
C VAL A 181 -1.22 10.11 4.51
N LEU A 182 -1.17 9.04 5.28
CA LEU A 182 -0.56 9.02 6.61
C LEU A 182 0.92 8.71 6.44
N TYR A 183 1.77 9.53 7.01
CA TYR A 183 3.22 9.38 6.98
C TYR A 183 3.78 8.76 8.27
N LEU A 184 5.01 8.30 8.22
CA LEU A 184 5.66 7.58 9.32
C LEU A 184 5.81 8.41 10.60
N ASP A 185 5.88 9.74 10.50
CA ASP A 185 5.88 10.67 11.64
C ASP A 185 4.49 10.96 12.23
N GLY A 186 3.44 10.39 11.63
CA GLY A 186 2.05 10.51 12.07
C GLY A 186 1.26 11.66 11.46
N HIS A 187 1.88 12.54 10.65
CA HIS A 187 1.10 13.57 9.97
C HIS A 187 0.30 12.98 8.80
N VAL A 188 -0.76 13.70 8.42
CA VAL A 188 -1.63 13.35 7.27
C VAL A 188 -1.63 14.51 6.28
N GLU A 189 -1.40 14.19 5.00
CA GLU A 189 -1.47 15.15 3.90
C GLU A 189 -2.43 14.67 2.81
N TYR A 190 -3.22 15.57 2.25
CA TYR A 190 -4.06 15.27 1.09
C TYR A 190 -3.31 15.47 -0.22
N HIS A 191 -3.25 14.46 -1.05
CA HIS A 191 -2.66 14.51 -2.38
C HIS A 191 -3.73 14.45 -3.46
N LYS A 192 -3.75 15.49 -4.32
CA LYS A 192 -4.59 15.50 -5.50
C LYS A 192 -3.97 14.61 -6.58
N TYR A 193 -4.78 13.75 -7.19
CA TYR A 193 -4.34 12.93 -8.32
C TYR A 193 -4.42 13.70 -9.67
N PRO A 194 -3.42 13.57 -10.57
CA PRO A 194 -2.12 12.94 -10.32
C PRO A 194 -1.20 13.84 -9.49
N ALA A 195 -0.47 13.24 -8.56
CA ALA A 195 0.53 13.92 -7.74
C ALA A 195 1.94 13.67 -8.28
N PRO A 196 2.91 14.55 -7.96
CA PRO A 196 4.31 14.33 -8.33
C PRO A 196 5.02 13.31 -7.44
N ARG A 197 4.37 12.85 -6.37
CA ARG A 197 4.92 11.92 -5.38
C ARG A 197 4.03 10.73 -5.16
N PHE A 198 4.65 9.58 -4.89
CA PHE A 198 3.99 8.40 -4.39
C PHE A 198 3.14 8.72 -3.13
N PRO A 199 1.96 8.15 -2.95
CA PRO A 199 1.33 7.06 -3.72
C PRO A 199 0.34 7.51 -4.80
N PHE A 200 0.13 8.80 -5.05
CA PHE A 200 -0.87 9.29 -5.99
C PHE A 200 -0.26 9.71 -7.35
N THR A 201 0.85 9.11 -7.74
CA THR A 201 1.41 9.27 -9.09
C THR A 201 0.58 8.52 -10.13
N VAL A 202 0.82 8.80 -11.41
CA VAL A 202 0.21 8.04 -12.51
C VAL A 202 0.66 6.59 -12.48
N ASP A 203 1.93 6.34 -12.19
CA ASP A 203 2.51 5.02 -12.20
C ASP A 203 2.01 4.16 -11.04
N SER A 204 1.95 4.71 -9.83
CA SER A 204 1.36 3.99 -8.70
C SER A 204 -0.11 3.66 -8.92
N ALA A 205 -0.89 4.58 -9.50
CA ALA A 205 -2.29 4.33 -9.82
C ALA A 205 -2.47 3.20 -10.85
N ARG A 206 -1.57 3.09 -11.84
CA ARG A 206 -1.58 1.99 -12.81
C ARG A 206 -1.31 0.63 -12.18
N THR A 207 -0.53 0.60 -11.10
CA THR A 207 -0.21 -0.61 -10.34
C THR A 207 -1.26 -0.88 -9.27
N LEU A 208 -1.42 0.04 -8.33
CA LEU A 208 -2.33 -0.10 -7.19
C LEU A 208 -3.80 -0.13 -7.59
N GLY A 209 -4.18 0.62 -8.61
CA GLY A 209 -5.54 0.66 -9.12
C GLY A 209 -6.01 -0.65 -9.78
N ARG A 210 -5.11 -1.56 -10.12
CA ARG A 210 -5.44 -2.93 -10.46
C ARG A 210 -6.07 -3.67 -9.26
N TYR A 211 -5.58 -3.36 -8.10
CA TYR A 211 -5.84 -4.08 -6.87
C TYR A 211 -6.95 -3.48 -6.01
N GLY A 212 -7.57 -2.41 -6.48
CA GLY A 212 -8.65 -1.76 -5.76
C GLY A 212 -9.96 -2.51 -5.73
N ARG A 213 -10.15 -3.46 -6.61
CA ARG A 213 -11.31 -4.37 -6.59
C ARG A 213 -10.98 -5.84 -6.79
N PRO A 214 -9.88 -6.25 -7.45
CA PRO A 214 -9.64 -7.68 -7.64
C PRO A 214 -8.65 -8.29 -6.67
N PHE A 215 -8.14 -7.59 -5.64
CA PHE A 215 -7.43 -8.25 -4.54
C PHE A 215 -8.35 -9.04 -3.60
N ASP A 216 -9.52 -9.35 -4.07
CA ASP A 216 -10.48 -10.21 -3.40
C ASP A 216 -10.09 -11.70 -3.42
N GLY A 217 -8.86 -12.03 -3.74
CA GLY A 217 -8.45 -13.40 -3.96
C GLY A 217 -7.01 -13.74 -3.58
N PHE A 218 -6.52 -13.26 -2.43
CA PHE A 218 -5.38 -13.90 -1.76
C PHE A 218 -5.71 -14.12 -0.30
#